data_a631c896c575b60cce9007900a3c6968
#
_entry.id   a631c896c575b60cce9007900a3c6968
#
_cell.length_a   1.000
_cell.length_b   1.000
_cell.length_c   1.000
_cell.angle_alpha   90.00
_cell.angle_beta   90.00
_cell.angle_gamma   90.00
#
_symmetry.space_group_name_H-M   'P 1'
#
loop_
_entity.id
_entity.type
_entity.pdbx_description
1 polymer ?
#
loop_
_entity_poly.entity_id
_entity_poly.type
_entity_poly.pdbx_seq_one_letter_code
_entity_poly.pdbx_strand_id
1 'polypeptide(L)'
;MSDITDTTSQASAESSAGDERSGDDRSSATHHGEYRPTPHRRKRRPWRVALVVLGSFLGLVLAVAAGGYAYVNHLVSSIPRVNVAYLAPVTPGSGQTFLFTASAYGPTEPSGLTPSPNYSELFMLIHINANGKAGGAVTIPGDTIVNVPGHGSHPLYYALKTGGPSLAVHTITTVTGVPINHYARIDFNHVAGLVNAIGGVQVTIPKATTAFGQTFHAGVNQLTGVTAVYYARDPSLSQSARTLRQEVLVRDTLAKIGNEHLLTNPLTMVSVLNALTSALTVDSNMTNSEVTSLAKQLGGLGGSAATFVTAATQKVNGKLVLNPAIDNQLWTAIEHDGIAGFAAKYPSTVTPQAA
;
A
#
# COMPACT_ATOMS: atom_id res chain seq x y z
N MET A 1 -12.46 8.82 58.38
CA MET A 1 -11.49 8.49 59.44
C MET A 1 -10.16 8.85 58.81
N SER A 2 -9.83 10.03 59.00
CA SER A 2 -8.84 10.64 59.97
C SER A 2 -7.47 10.46 59.36
N ASP A 3 -6.73 11.40 59.12
CA ASP A 3 -6.43 12.77 59.48
C ASP A 3 -4.92 12.93 59.33
N ILE A 4 -4.50 14.03 58.64
CA ILE A 4 -3.87 15.20 59.28
C ILE A 4 -2.37 14.92 59.60
N THR A 5 -1.36 15.74 59.31
CA THR A 5 -1.03 17.14 59.36
C THR A 5 0.43 17.25 58.92
N ASP A 6 0.86 18.21 58.16
CA ASP A 6 1.12 19.62 58.42
C ASP A 6 2.39 19.92 59.28
N THR A 7 3.14 20.90 58.82
CA THR A 7 3.78 21.98 59.59
C THR A 7 5.22 22.24 59.09
N THR A 8 5.41 23.31 58.34
CA THR A 8 5.74 24.72 58.61
C THR A 8 6.87 24.97 59.63
N SER A 9 7.81 25.85 59.20
CA SER A 9 8.18 27.12 59.91
C SER A 9 9.64 27.45 59.66
N GLN A 10 9.97 28.54 58.99
CA GLN A 10 10.22 29.89 59.47
C GLN A 10 11.26 29.93 60.62
N ALA A 11 12.22 30.78 60.70
CA ALA A 11 12.42 32.17 60.50
C ALA A 11 13.81 32.58 61.05
N SER A 12 14.32 33.58 60.49
CA SER A 12 14.72 34.90 61.10
C SER A 12 16.02 34.93 61.89
N ALA A 13 16.88 35.71 61.47
CA ALA A 13 17.08 37.15 61.60
C ALA A 13 18.20 37.58 62.63
N GLU A 14 18.87 38.65 62.26
CA GLU A 14 19.48 39.72 63.05
C GLU A 14 20.80 39.41 63.72
N SER A 15 21.75 40.28 63.67
CA SER A 15 21.93 41.70 63.73
C SER A 15 23.29 41.99 64.35
N SER A 16 23.86 43.04 63.93
CA SER A 16 24.48 44.14 64.68
C SER A 16 26.02 44.18 64.78
N ALA A 17 26.60 45.08 64.10
CA ALA A 17 27.07 46.44 64.48
C ALA A 17 28.34 46.55 65.33
N GLY A 18 29.15 47.49 64.87
CA GLY A 18 30.03 48.33 65.68
C GLY A 18 31.52 47.92 65.55
N ASP A 19 32.45 48.73 65.48
CA ASP A 19 32.64 50.22 65.53
C ASP A 19 34.13 50.52 65.32
N GLU A 20 34.45 51.56 64.65
CA GLU A 20 35.52 52.48 64.73
C GLU A 20 36.99 52.07 65.10
N ARG A 21 37.91 52.54 64.36
CA ARG A 21 38.83 53.69 64.50
C ARG A 21 40.22 53.51 63.90
N SER A 22 40.50 54.40 63.00
CA SER A 22 41.66 55.34 63.00
C SER A 22 43.07 54.77 63.05
N GLY A 23 43.87 55.17 62.10
CA GLY A 23 45.33 55.13 62.12
C GLY A 23 45.95 55.44 60.76
N ASP A 24 46.19 56.74 60.60
CA ASP A 24 47.02 57.39 59.60
C ASP A 24 48.42 56.78 59.59
N ASP A 25 48.97 56.40 58.44
CA ASP A 25 50.38 56.76 58.17
C ASP A 25 50.70 56.66 56.66
N ARG A 26 51.41 57.63 56.19
CA ARG A 26 51.88 57.84 54.82
C ARG A 26 53.11 56.99 54.54
N SER A 27 53.06 56.30 53.46
CA SER A 27 54.30 55.91 52.76
C SER A 27 54.05 55.81 51.28
N SER A 28 54.63 56.75 50.54
CA SER A 28 54.68 56.76 49.08
C SER A 28 55.55 55.65 48.53
N ALA A 29 54.95 54.73 47.85
CA ALA A 29 55.68 53.76 46.99
C ALA A 29 55.11 53.84 45.59
N THR A 30 55.90 54.38 44.68
CA THR A 30 55.67 54.33 43.22
C THR A 30 55.66 52.91 42.72
N HIS A 31 54.47 52.40 42.50
CA HIS A 31 54.33 51.17 41.75
C HIS A 31 54.18 51.49 40.26
N HIS A 32 55.20 51.13 39.49
CA HIS A 32 55.10 50.95 38.07
C HIS A 32 54.05 49.84 37.79
N GLY A 33 52.85 50.25 37.41
CA GLY A 33 51.80 49.32 36.96
C GLY A 33 52.19 48.71 35.64
N GLU A 34 52.54 47.47 35.69
CA GLU A 34 52.72 46.62 34.51
C GLU A 34 51.35 46.52 33.81
N TYR A 35 51.16 47.17 32.65
CA TYR A 35 49.97 47.11 31.82
C TYR A 35 49.93 45.68 31.22
N ARG A 36 49.18 44.77 31.85
CA ARG A 36 48.79 43.48 31.26
C ARG A 36 47.65 43.72 30.30
N PRO A 37 47.85 43.55 28.98
CA PRO A 37 46.75 43.63 28.03
C PRO A 37 45.73 42.52 28.32
N THR A 38 44.51 42.91 28.62
CA THR A 38 43.40 41.96 28.74
C THR A 38 43.21 41.26 27.42
N PRO A 39 43.12 39.88 27.39
CA PRO A 39 42.90 39.19 26.14
C PRO A 39 41.55 39.60 25.56
N HIS A 40 41.60 40.26 24.42
CA HIS A 40 40.36 40.58 23.64
C HIS A 40 39.65 39.28 23.34
N ARG A 41 38.59 38.95 24.09
CA ARG A 41 37.65 37.89 23.81
C ARG A 41 37.04 38.15 22.45
N ARG A 42 37.55 37.52 21.36
CA ARG A 42 36.99 37.61 20.02
C ARG A 42 35.49 37.22 20.14
N LYS A 43 34.59 38.19 20.00
CA LYS A 43 33.16 37.98 19.91
C LYS A 43 32.96 37.06 18.70
N ARG A 44 32.77 35.74 18.94
CA ARG A 44 32.39 34.81 17.91
C ARG A 44 31.08 35.34 17.32
N ARG A 45 31.06 35.68 16.04
CA ARG A 45 29.91 36.23 15.35
C ARG A 45 28.80 35.13 15.40
N PRO A 46 27.71 35.30 16.21
CA PRO A 46 26.73 34.24 16.46
C PRO A 46 26.01 33.78 15.17
N TRP A 47 25.95 34.64 14.16
CA TRP A 47 25.35 34.34 12.87
C TRP A 47 26.13 33.29 12.07
N ARG A 48 27.48 33.23 12.21
CA ARG A 48 28.28 32.17 11.54
C ARG A 48 27.99 30.78 12.13
N VAL A 49 27.82 30.74 13.46
CA VAL A 49 27.43 29.50 14.15
C VAL A 49 26.01 29.08 13.71
N ALA A 50 25.09 30.04 13.65
CA ALA A 50 23.72 29.80 13.19
C ALA A 50 23.70 29.29 11.73
N LEU A 51 24.52 29.84 10.82
CA LEU A 51 24.63 29.39 9.45
C LEU A 51 25.24 27.98 9.34
N VAL A 52 26.24 27.66 10.16
CA VAL A 52 26.83 26.29 10.18
C VAL A 52 25.82 25.30 10.71
N VAL A 53 25.08 25.63 11.78
CA VAL A 53 24.03 24.75 12.33
C VAL A 53 22.90 24.54 11.31
N LEU A 54 22.43 25.61 10.67
CA LEU A 54 21.40 25.54 9.63
C LEU A 54 21.87 24.74 8.42
N GLY A 55 23.11 24.98 7.95
CA GLY A 55 23.71 24.22 6.85
C GLY A 55 23.89 22.74 7.17
N SER A 56 24.32 22.42 8.39
CA SER A 56 24.46 21.04 8.85
C SER A 56 23.08 20.34 8.96
N PHE A 57 22.07 21.05 9.46
CA PHE A 57 20.70 20.54 9.53
C PHE A 57 20.12 20.29 8.13
N LEU A 58 20.28 21.25 7.23
CA LEU A 58 19.83 21.10 5.83
C LEU A 58 20.59 19.97 5.13
N GLY A 59 21.90 19.86 5.34
CA GLY A 59 22.72 18.75 4.83
C GLY A 59 22.24 17.39 5.35
N LEU A 60 21.89 17.30 6.63
CA LEU A 60 21.35 16.08 7.22
C LEU A 60 19.98 15.71 6.60
N VAL A 61 19.09 16.72 6.46
CA VAL A 61 17.77 16.50 5.83
C VAL A 61 17.92 16.02 4.40
N LEU A 62 18.82 16.62 3.62
CA LEU A 62 19.10 16.20 2.25
C LEU A 62 19.71 14.79 2.19
N ALA A 63 20.61 14.45 3.10
CA ALA A 63 21.20 13.11 3.18
C ALA A 63 20.16 12.05 3.52
N VAL A 64 19.25 12.32 4.46
CA VAL A 64 18.13 11.43 4.82
C VAL A 64 17.17 11.28 3.64
N ALA A 65 16.83 12.36 2.95
CA ALA A 65 15.96 12.32 1.79
C ALA A 65 16.58 11.53 0.62
N ALA A 66 17.87 11.76 0.33
CA ALA A 66 18.60 11.02 -0.70
C ALA A 66 18.75 9.52 -0.35
N GLY A 67 19.07 9.21 0.90
CA GLY A 67 19.13 7.83 1.40
C GLY A 67 17.78 7.12 1.32
N GLY A 68 16.71 7.80 1.71
CA GLY A 68 15.34 7.30 1.59
C GLY A 68 14.94 7.03 0.13
N TYR A 69 15.25 7.96 -0.77
CA TYR A 69 15.01 7.78 -2.20
C TYR A 69 15.80 6.60 -2.78
N ALA A 70 17.10 6.51 -2.48
CA ALA A 70 17.95 5.41 -2.93
C ALA A 70 17.44 4.06 -2.43
N TYR A 71 17.01 4.00 -1.17
CA TYR A 71 16.45 2.79 -0.56
C TYR A 71 15.14 2.36 -1.25
N VAL A 72 14.19 3.27 -1.45
CA VAL A 72 12.93 2.98 -2.17
C VAL A 72 13.21 2.51 -3.59
N ASN A 73 14.12 3.19 -4.31
CA ASN A 73 14.50 2.80 -5.66
C ASN A 73 15.16 1.41 -5.70
N HIS A 74 15.99 1.09 -4.70
CA HIS A 74 16.58 -0.24 -4.55
C HIS A 74 15.49 -1.32 -4.34
N LEU A 75 14.51 -1.06 -3.45
CA LEU A 75 13.39 -1.98 -3.23
C LEU A 75 12.56 -2.19 -4.50
N VAL A 76 12.19 -1.12 -5.19
CA VAL A 76 11.42 -1.22 -6.44
C VAL A 76 12.22 -1.94 -7.54
N SER A 77 13.55 -1.75 -7.58
CA SER A 77 14.43 -2.46 -8.51
C SER A 77 14.51 -3.96 -8.24
N SER A 78 14.25 -4.40 -7.01
CA SER A 78 14.26 -5.82 -6.64
C SER A 78 12.99 -6.57 -7.02
N ILE A 79 11.92 -5.86 -7.45
CA ILE A 79 10.69 -6.50 -7.93
C ILE A 79 11.00 -7.36 -9.16
N PRO A 80 10.68 -8.66 -9.15
CA PRO A 80 10.86 -9.52 -10.30
C PRO A 80 10.09 -9.02 -11.53
N ARG A 81 10.72 -9.10 -12.69
CA ARG A 81 10.11 -8.70 -13.96
C ARG A 81 9.95 -9.89 -14.89
N VAL A 82 8.82 -9.91 -15.60
CA VAL A 82 8.50 -10.96 -16.57
C VAL A 82 8.24 -10.33 -17.93
N ASN A 83 8.75 -10.96 -18.99
CA ASN A 83 8.43 -10.53 -20.34
C ASN A 83 7.00 -10.95 -20.70
N VAL A 84 6.17 -9.99 -21.10
CA VAL A 84 4.76 -10.21 -21.45
C VAL A 84 4.50 -9.65 -22.84
N ALA A 85 4.08 -10.54 -23.73
CA ALA A 85 3.66 -10.15 -25.09
C ALA A 85 2.21 -9.62 -25.08
N TYR A 86 1.83 -8.96 -26.18
CA TYR A 86 0.50 -8.42 -26.43
C TYR A 86 0.09 -7.23 -25.55
N LEU A 87 1.03 -6.65 -24.81
CA LEU A 87 0.76 -5.39 -24.10
C LEU A 87 0.62 -4.25 -25.10
N ALA A 88 -0.40 -3.41 -24.89
CA ALA A 88 -0.61 -2.21 -25.65
C ALA A 88 0.36 -1.10 -25.19
N PRO A 89 0.85 -0.25 -26.09
CA PRO A 89 1.66 0.90 -25.70
C PRO A 89 0.84 1.87 -24.84
N VAL A 90 1.50 2.53 -23.89
CA VAL A 90 0.90 3.62 -23.13
C VAL A 90 0.75 4.85 -24.00
N THR A 91 -0.46 5.37 -24.16
CA THR A 91 -0.72 6.61 -24.90
C THR A 91 -0.71 7.79 -23.92
N PRO A 92 0.14 8.81 -24.12
CA PRO A 92 0.14 9.99 -23.26
C PRO A 92 -1.24 10.67 -23.23
N GLY A 93 -1.74 10.96 -22.02
CA GLY A 93 -3.03 11.63 -21.82
C GLY A 93 -4.25 10.70 -21.87
N SER A 94 -4.07 9.40 -22.05
CA SER A 94 -5.13 8.39 -21.88
C SER A 94 -5.03 7.68 -20.53
N GLY A 95 -6.13 7.02 -20.12
CA GLY A 95 -6.12 6.09 -19.00
C GLY A 95 -5.21 4.90 -19.28
N GLN A 96 -4.84 4.18 -18.26
CA GLN A 96 -4.01 2.98 -18.34
C GLN A 96 -4.70 1.80 -17.69
N THR A 97 -4.66 0.66 -18.37
CA THR A 97 -5.24 -0.60 -17.86
C THR A 97 -4.15 -1.59 -17.54
N PHE A 98 -4.19 -2.11 -16.32
CA PHE A 98 -3.30 -3.15 -15.81
C PHE A 98 -4.08 -4.45 -15.69
N LEU A 99 -3.54 -5.54 -16.22
CA LEU A 99 -4.03 -6.86 -15.85
C LEU A 99 -3.33 -7.30 -14.57
N PHE A 100 -4.08 -7.32 -13.50
CA PHE A 100 -3.64 -7.82 -12.20
C PHE A 100 -4.13 -9.26 -12.03
N THR A 101 -3.22 -10.17 -11.68
CA THR A 101 -3.55 -11.55 -11.35
C THR A 101 -3.05 -11.89 -9.95
N ALA A 102 -3.77 -12.77 -9.27
CA ALA A 102 -3.34 -13.33 -8.01
C ALA A 102 -3.23 -14.84 -8.15
N SER A 103 -2.06 -15.38 -7.89
CA SER A 103 -1.76 -16.80 -8.06
C SER A 103 -1.18 -17.35 -6.78
N ALA A 104 -1.67 -18.52 -6.39
CA ALA A 104 -1.14 -19.30 -5.27
C ALA A 104 -0.29 -20.48 -5.75
N TYR A 105 0.40 -20.30 -6.86
CA TYR A 105 1.24 -21.33 -7.46
C TYR A 105 2.68 -21.15 -7.01
N GLY A 106 3.18 -22.10 -6.22
CA GLY A 106 4.59 -22.19 -5.86
C GLY A 106 4.86 -23.41 -4.98
N PRO A 107 6.10 -23.94 -5.01
CA PRO A 107 6.49 -25.11 -4.22
C PRO A 107 6.52 -24.85 -2.70
N THR A 108 6.39 -23.62 -2.26
CA THR A 108 6.44 -23.21 -0.86
C THR A 108 5.11 -22.63 -0.41
N GLU A 109 4.25 -23.50 0.11
CA GLU A 109 3.07 -23.09 0.84
C GLU A 109 3.48 -22.64 2.25
N PRO A 110 3.17 -21.41 2.68
CA PRO A 110 3.24 -21.09 4.09
C PRO A 110 2.23 -21.98 4.83
N SER A 111 2.65 -22.63 5.90
CA SER A 111 1.76 -23.31 6.83
C SER A 111 1.07 -24.61 6.35
N GLY A 112 1.69 -25.41 5.47
CA GLY A 112 1.17 -26.75 5.16
C GLY A 112 -0.13 -26.79 4.34
N LEU A 113 -0.49 -25.66 3.71
CA LEU A 113 -1.61 -25.63 2.77
C LEU A 113 -1.20 -26.33 1.46
N THR A 114 -1.76 -27.49 1.20
CA THR A 114 -1.54 -28.18 -0.08
C THR A 114 -2.11 -27.35 -1.24
N PRO A 115 -1.40 -27.24 -2.37
CA PRO A 115 -1.95 -26.59 -3.56
C PRO A 115 -3.27 -27.26 -3.94
N SER A 116 -4.35 -26.49 -3.96
CA SER A 116 -5.62 -27.03 -4.47
C SER A 116 -5.50 -27.18 -5.99
N PRO A 117 -5.88 -28.34 -6.57
CA PRO A 117 -5.91 -28.50 -8.02
C PRO A 117 -6.91 -27.55 -8.70
N ASN A 118 -7.82 -26.98 -7.94
CA ASN A 118 -8.78 -25.97 -8.40
C ASN A 118 -8.26 -24.58 -8.04
N TYR A 119 -7.39 -24.01 -8.88
CA TYR A 119 -6.84 -22.67 -8.66
C TYR A 119 -7.93 -21.62 -8.73
N SER A 120 -7.98 -20.81 -7.70
CA SER A 120 -8.70 -19.56 -7.70
C SER A 120 -7.71 -18.48 -8.12
N GLU A 121 -7.60 -18.24 -9.41
CA GLU A 121 -6.81 -17.13 -9.92
C GLU A 121 -7.72 -15.93 -10.12
N LEU A 122 -7.35 -14.83 -9.47
CA LEU A 122 -8.00 -13.55 -9.63
C LEU A 122 -7.51 -12.92 -10.94
N PHE A 123 -8.43 -12.58 -11.82
CA PHE A 123 -8.17 -11.75 -12.99
C PHE A 123 -8.88 -10.43 -12.81
N MET A 124 -8.12 -9.38 -12.63
CA MET A 124 -8.67 -8.05 -12.37
C MET A 124 -8.04 -7.04 -13.33
N LEU A 125 -8.89 -6.36 -14.10
CA LEU A 125 -8.49 -5.19 -14.88
C LEU A 125 -8.54 -3.98 -13.95
N ILE A 126 -7.40 -3.42 -13.60
CA ILE A 126 -7.30 -2.17 -12.85
C ILE A 126 -7.11 -1.07 -13.86
N HIS A 127 -8.08 -0.19 -13.95
CA HIS A 127 -8.02 0.98 -14.83
C HIS A 127 -7.81 2.25 -14.03
N ILE A 128 -6.81 3.01 -14.42
CA ILE A 128 -6.52 4.33 -13.87
C ILE A 128 -6.88 5.35 -14.94
N ASN A 129 -7.81 6.22 -14.61
CA ASN A 129 -8.31 7.24 -15.53
C ASN A 129 -7.20 8.17 -15.99
N ALA A 130 -7.37 8.81 -17.13
CA ALA A 130 -6.40 9.73 -17.74
C ALA A 130 -5.95 10.86 -16.78
N ASN A 131 -6.82 11.27 -15.85
CA ASN A 131 -6.49 12.29 -14.85
C ASN A 131 -5.65 11.76 -13.65
N GLY A 132 -5.43 10.45 -13.53
CA GLY A 132 -4.70 9.78 -12.46
C GLY A 132 -5.31 9.88 -11.06
N LYS A 133 -6.54 10.42 -10.93
CA LYS A 133 -7.19 10.70 -9.63
C LYS A 133 -8.37 9.79 -9.32
N ALA A 134 -8.86 9.08 -10.30
CA ALA A 134 -9.94 8.12 -10.18
C ALA A 134 -9.60 6.87 -10.96
N GLY A 135 -10.29 5.79 -10.70
CA GLY A 135 -10.10 4.55 -11.41
C GLY A 135 -11.14 3.52 -11.00
N GLY A 136 -10.97 2.31 -11.51
CA GLY A 136 -11.81 1.20 -11.17
C GLY A 136 -11.10 -0.12 -11.33
N ALA A 137 -11.65 -1.13 -10.70
CA ALA A 137 -11.20 -2.51 -10.81
C ALA A 137 -12.35 -3.39 -11.30
N VAL A 138 -12.10 -4.13 -12.34
CA VAL A 138 -13.08 -5.05 -12.94
C VAL A 138 -12.57 -6.47 -12.83
N THR A 139 -13.22 -7.28 -12.02
CA THR A 139 -12.87 -8.68 -11.82
C THR A 139 -13.59 -9.55 -12.84
N ILE A 140 -12.84 -10.44 -13.51
CA ILE A 140 -13.38 -11.50 -14.35
C ILE A 140 -13.15 -12.83 -13.61
N PRO A 141 -14.21 -13.57 -13.23
CA PRO A 141 -14.03 -14.83 -12.54
C PRO A 141 -13.22 -15.82 -13.39
N GLY A 142 -12.20 -16.44 -12.79
CA GLY A 142 -11.25 -17.29 -13.51
C GLY A 142 -11.86 -18.58 -14.10
N ASP A 143 -13.01 -19.04 -13.60
CA ASP A 143 -13.78 -20.17 -14.12
C ASP A 143 -14.72 -19.80 -15.28
N THR A 144 -14.77 -18.54 -15.67
CA THR A 144 -15.52 -18.07 -16.83
C THR A 144 -14.96 -18.72 -18.11
N ILE A 145 -15.83 -19.38 -18.85
CA ILE A 145 -15.46 -19.99 -20.14
C ILE A 145 -15.33 -18.90 -21.19
N VAL A 146 -14.15 -18.86 -21.79
CA VAL A 146 -13.78 -17.91 -22.84
C VAL A 146 -13.10 -18.65 -24.00
N ASN A 147 -13.01 -18.00 -25.16
CA ASN A 147 -12.18 -18.50 -26.24
C ASN A 147 -10.72 -18.12 -25.99
N VAL A 148 -9.88 -19.11 -25.67
CA VAL A 148 -8.44 -18.91 -25.46
C VAL A 148 -7.74 -19.04 -26.82
N PRO A 149 -7.03 -18.00 -27.31
CA PRO A 149 -6.39 -18.02 -28.61
C PRO A 149 -5.48 -19.24 -28.81
N GLY A 150 -5.69 -19.98 -29.90
CA GLY A 150 -4.94 -21.20 -30.20
C GLY A 150 -5.34 -22.45 -29.40
N HIS A 151 -6.26 -22.32 -28.43
CA HIS A 151 -6.65 -23.44 -27.54
C HIS A 151 -8.17 -23.69 -27.52
N GLY A 152 -9.00 -22.77 -28.06
CA GLY A 152 -10.45 -22.92 -28.07
C GLY A 152 -11.11 -22.55 -26.73
N SER A 153 -12.26 -23.14 -26.43
CA SER A 153 -13.13 -22.78 -25.30
C SER A 153 -12.68 -23.44 -24.00
N HIS A 154 -12.09 -22.63 -23.11
CA HIS A 154 -11.58 -23.05 -21.80
C HIS A 154 -11.93 -22.03 -20.71
N PRO A 155 -11.89 -22.42 -19.40
CA PRO A 155 -11.91 -21.45 -18.33
C PRO A 155 -10.74 -20.45 -18.44
N LEU A 156 -10.96 -19.19 -18.08
CA LEU A 156 -9.96 -18.13 -18.21
C LEU A 156 -8.63 -18.47 -17.51
N TYR A 157 -8.67 -19.10 -16.32
CA TYR A 157 -7.45 -19.52 -15.63
C TYR A 157 -6.55 -20.45 -16.45
N TYR A 158 -7.11 -21.17 -17.43
CA TYR A 158 -6.35 -22.05 -18.33
C TYR A 158 -5.34 -21.28 -19.16
N ALA A 159 -5.67 -20.05 -19.58
CA ALA A 159 -4.76 -19.20 -20.34
C ALA A 159 -3.48 -18.90 -19.55
N LEU A 160 -3.63 -18.49 -18.29
CA LEU A 160 -2.48 -18.20 -17.43
C LEU A 160 -1.66 -19.46 -17.13
N LYS A 161 -2.34 -20.57 -16.86
CA LYS A 161 -1.71 -21.87 -16.55
C LYS A 161 -0.89 -22.42 -17.72
N THR A 162 -1.38 -22.28 -18.96
CA THR A 162 -0.81 -22.95 -20.14
C THR A 162 0.20 -22.08 -20.87
N GLY A 163 -0.09 -20.78 -21.07
CA GLY A 163 0.74 -19.85 -21.81
C GLY A 163 1.21 -18.65 -21.00
N GLY A 164 1.05 -18.71 -19.68
CA GLY A 164 1.53 -17.66 -18.76
C GLY A 164 0.85 -16.31 -18.98
N PRO A 165 1.51 -15.23 -18.49
CA PRO A 165 0.97 -13.87 -18.57
C PRO A 165 0.64 -13.43 -20.00
N SER A 166 1.45 -13.79 -20.98
CA SER A 166 1.26 -13.40 -22.38
C SER A 166 -0.04 -13.95 -22.97
N LEU A 167 -0.34 -15.23 -22.74
CA LEU A 167 -1.59 -15.82 -23.22
C LEU A 167 -2.80 -15.28 -22.44
N ALA A 168 -2.65 -15.00 -21.14
CA ALA A 168 -3.71 -14.37 -20.34
C ALA A 168 -4.04 -12.95 -20.85
N VAL A 169 -3.04 -12.12 -21.11
CA VAL A 169 -3.22 -10.78 -21.72
C VAL A 169 -3.89 -10.91 -23.08
N HIS A 170 -3.38 -11.77 -23.96
CA HIS A 170 -3.97 -11.98 -25.29
C HIS A 170 -5.42 -12.43 -25.22
N THR A 171 -5.73 -13.39 -24.31
CA THR A 171 -7.09 -13.89 -24.12
C THR A 171 -8.03 -12.79 -23.67
N ILE A 172 -7.67 -12.04 -22.63
CA ILE A 172 -8.53 -11.00 -22.08
C ILE A 172 -8.72 -9.86 -23.09
N THR A 173 -7.65 -9.40 -23.74
CA THR A 173 -7.76 -8.37 -24.80
C THR A 173 -8.67 -8.86 -25.94
N THR A 174 -8.55 -10.12 -26.36
CA THR A 174 -9.41 -10.67 -27.43
C THR A 174 -10.89 -10.75 -27.03
N VAL A 175 -11.16 -11.10 -25.76
CA VAL A 175 -12.51 -11.28 -25.24
C VAL A 175 -13.21 -9.95 -24.92
N THR A 176 -12.44 -8.97 -24.41
CA THR A 176 -13.01 -7.72 -23.94
C THR A 176 -12.85 -6.54 -24.90
N GLY A 177 -11.88 -6.61 -25.82
CA GLY A 177 -11.46 -5.47 -26.64
C GLY A 177 -10.56 -4.47 -25.88
N VAL A 178 -10.54 -4.53 -24.56
CA VAL A 178 -9.82 -3.55 -23.73
C VAL A 178 -8.30 -3.69 -23.92
N PRO A 179 -7.59 -2.62 -24.29
CA PRO A 179 -6.14 -2.63 -24.38
C PRO A 179 -5.53 -2.73 -22.98
N ILE A 180 -4.61 -3.69 -22.81
CA ILE A 180 -3.89 -3.89 -21.54
C ILE A 180 -2.47 -3.32 -21.70
N ASN A 181 -2.13 -2.31 -20.93
CA ASN A 181 -0.84 -1.63 -21.00
C ASN A 181 0.24 -2.33 -20.17
N HIS A 182 -0.15 -2.88 -19.03
CA HIS A 182 0.76 -3.49 -18.07
C HIS A 182 0.20 -4.76 -17.46
N TYR A 183 1.10 -5.60 -16.96
CA TYR A 183 0.78 -6.80 -16.22
C TYR A 183 1.42 -6.78 -14.84
N ALA A 184 0.64 -7.15 -13.82
CA ALA A 184 1.15 -7.35 -12.49
C ALA A 184 0.57 -8.63 -11.88
N ARG A 185 1.38 -9.38 -11.14
CA ARG A 185 0.97 -10.58 -10.41
C ARG A 185 1.37 -10.46 -8.96
N ILE A 186 0.43 -10.79 -8.08
CA ILE A 186 0.72 -10.98 -6.66
C ILE A 186 0.73 -12.48 -6.34
N ASP A 187 1.75 -12.91 -5.59
CA ASP A 187 1.77 -14.25 -5.04
C ASP A 187 1.01 -14.26 -3.71
N PHE A 188 -0.08 -15.03 -3.67
CA PHE A 188 -0.92 -15.14 -2.47
C PHE A 188 -0.16 -15.68 -1.25
N ASN A 189 0.94 -16.42 -1.45
CA ASN A 189 1.77 -16.90 -0.35
C ASN A 189 2.42 -15.74 0.43
N HIS A 190 2.59 -14.58 -0.21
CA HIS A 190 3.18 -13.38 0.39
C HIS A 190 2.15 -12.34 0.84
N VAL A 191 0.85 -12.53 0.52
CA VAL A 191 -0.23 -11.60 0.95
C VAL A 191 -0.31 -11.48 2.46
N ALA A 192 -0.02 -12.57 3.20
CA ALA A 192 0.02 -12.54 4.65
C ALA A 192 0.99 -11.47 5.19
N GLY A 193 2.17 -11.34 4.57
CA GLY A 193 3.15 -10.32 4.92
C GLY A 193 2.63 -8.90 4.68
N LEU A 194 1.97 -8.67 3.55
CA LEU A 194 1.37 -7.37 3.22
C LEU A 194 0.27 -7.00 4.21
N VAL A 195 -0.65 -7.91 4.50
CA VAL A 195 -1.73 -7.67 5.47
C VAL A 195 -1.18 -7.38 6.86
N ASN A 196 -0.12 -8.08 7.29
CA ASN A 196 0.55 -7.79 8.57
C ASN A 196 1.26 -6.42 8.55
N ALA A 197 1.90 -6.05 7.45
CA ALA A 197 2.59 -4.76 7.32
C ALA A 197 1.66 -3.55 7.47
N ILE A 198 0.38 -3.71 7.09
CA ILE A 198 -0.65 -2.68 7.28
C ILE A 198 -1.43 -2.81 8.61
N GLY A 199 -1.02 -3.71 9.51
CA GLY A 199 -1.69 -3.93 10.80
C GLY A 199 -3.01 -4.70 10.69
N GLY A 200 -3.15 -5.58 9.70
CA GLY A 200 -4.38 -6.34 9.44
C GLY A 200 -5.38 -5.59 8.58
N VAL A 201 -6.49 -6.23 8.23
CA VAL A 201 -7.57 -5.66 7.42
C VAL A 201 -8.93 -6.03 8.00
N GLN A 202 -9.88 -5.11 7.97
CA GLN A 202 -11.27 -5.39 8.32
C GLN A 202 -12.04 -5.83 7.08
N VAL A 203 -12.78 -6.94 7.23
CA VAL A 203 -13.64 -7.47 6.17
C VAL A 203 -15.01 -7.79 6.74
N THR A 204 -16.07 -7.38 6.07
CA THR A 204 -17.44 -7.75 6.42
C THR A 204 -17.82 -9.07 5.78
N ILE A 205 -18.19 -10.06 6.60
CA ILE A 205 -18.54 -11.41 6.19
C ILE A 205 -20.06 -11.59 6.34
N PRO A 206 -20.79 -11.84 5.24
CA PRO A 206 -22.26 -11.87 5.29
C PRO A 206 -22.80 -13.06 6.10
N LYS A 207 -22.10 -14.18 6.16
CA LYS A 207 -22.51 -15.40 6.86
C LYS A 207 -21.30 -16.07 7.48
N ALA A 208 -21.45 -16.49 8.74
CA ALA A 208 -20.40 -17.23 9.44
C ALA A 208 -19.94 -18.45 8.63
N THR A 209 -18.61 -18.67 8.58
CA THR A 209 -17.97 -19.75 7.84
C THR A 209 -16.72 -20.22 8.59
N THR A 210 -16.26 -21.44 8.27
CA THR A 210 -15.01 -21.98 8.80
C THR A 210 -14.12 -22.43 7.64
N ALA A 211 -12.87 -21.95 7.62
CA ALA A 211 -11.88 -22.39 6.65
C ALA A 211 -10.55 -22.67 7.35
N PHE A 212 -9.92 -23.79 7.02
CA PHE A 212 -8.65 -24.24 7.63
C PHE A 212 -8.65 -24.24 9.15
N GLY A 213 -9.78 -24.61 9.79
CA GLY A 213 -9.94 -24.63 11.24
C GLY A 213 -10.17 -23.27 11.90
N GLN A 214 -10.12 -22.17 11.14
CA GLN A 214 -10.42 -20.81 11.60
C GLN A 214 -11.90 -20.50 11.38
N THR A 215 -12.58 -20.04 12.41
CA THR A 215 -13.97 -19.56 12.32
C THR A 215 -14.00 -18.06 12.03
N PHE A 216 -14.79 -17.69 11.05
CA PHE A 216 -15.10 -16.31 10.68
C PHE A 216 -16.57 -16.05 11.03
N HIS A 217 -16.83 -15.01 11.80
CA HIS A 217 -18.18 -14.66 12.23
C HIS A 217 -18.90 -13.81 11.18
N ALA A 218 -20.24 -13.86 11.18
CA ALA A 218 -21.01 -12.90 10.40
C ALA A 218 -20.78 -11.47 10.95
N GLY A 219 -20.69 -10.50 10.04
CA GLY A 219 -20.36 -9.11 10.40
C GLY A 219 -18.87 -8.80 10.18
N VAL A 220 -18.38 -7.75 10.85
CA VAL A 220 -17.00 -7.26 10.71
C VAL A 220 -16.01 -8.20 11.39
N ASN A 221 -15.00 -8.63 10.66
CA ASN A 221 -13.89 -9.44 11.14
C ASN A 221 -12.57 -8.69 10.93
N GLN A 222 -11.71 -8.65 11.95
CA GLN A 222 -10.34 -8.17 11.83
C GLN A 222 -9.46 -9.35 11.41
N LEU A 223 -8.97 -9.31 10.17
CA LEU A 223 -8.11 -10.36 9.62
C LEU A 223 -6.64 -9.97 9.79
N THR A 224 -5.84 -10.89 10.30
CA THR A 224 -4.37 -10.85 10.25
C THR A 224 -3.88 -11.51 8.97
N GLY A 225 -2.57 -11.45 8.70
CA GLY A 225 -2.03 -11.98 7.45
C GLY A 225 -2.45 -13.41 7.13
N VAL A 226 -2.31 -14.33 8.09
CA VAL A 226 -2.67 -15.75 7.89
C VAL A 226 -4.18 -15.93 7.75
N THR A 227 -4.97 -15.28 8.59
CA THR A 227 -6.44 -15.39 8.54
C THR A 227 -7.01 -14.76 7.28
N ALA A 228 -6.38 -13.71 6.72
CA ALA A 228 -6.75 -13.15 5.43
C ALA A 228 -6.54 -14.16 4.28
N VAL A 229 -5.42 -14.90 4.31
CA VAL A 229 -5.16 -15.97 3.33
C VAL A 229 -6.19 -17.10 3.48
N TYR A 230 -6.52 -17.53 4.70
CA TYR A 230 -7.55 -18.56 4.93
C TYR A 230 -8.92 -18.12 4.43
N TYR A 231 -9.31 -16.87 4.71
CA TYR A 231 -10.55 -16.29 4.20
C TYR A 231 -10.63 -16.30 2.67
N ALA A 232 -9.55 -15.86 2.00
CA ALA A 232 -9.52 -15.74 0.55
C ALA A 232 -9.39 -17.07 -0.19
N ARG A 233 -8.93 -18.13 0.48
CA ARG A 233 -8.63 -19.45 -0.12
C ARG A 233 -9.52 -20.60 0.38
N ASP A 234 -10.61 -20.29 1.04
CA ASP A 234 -11.55 -21.30 1.58
C ASP A 234 -11.92 -22.38 0.54
N PRO A 235 -11.48 -23.63 0.72
CA PRO A 235 -11.66 -24.69 -0.28
C PRO A 235 -13.10 -25.19 -0.36
N SER A 236 -13.95 -24.87 0.62
CA SER A 236 -15.37 -25.25 0.65
C SER A 236 -16.21 -24.43 -0.34
N LEU A 237 -15.67 -23.29 -0.80
CA LEU A 237 -16.36 -22.39 -1.72
C LEU A 237 -16.15 -22.75 -3.19
N SER A 238 -17.12 -22.36 -4.02
CA SER A 238 -16.93 -22.33 -5.47
C SER A 238 -15.81 -21.36 -5.85
N GLN A 239 -15.23 -21.52 -7.04
CA GLN A 239 -14.21 -20.62 -7.52
C GLN A 239 -14.69 -19.16 -7.58
N SER A 240 -15.89 -18.92 -8.12
CA SER A 240 -16.47 -17.58 -8.19
C SER A 240 -16.65 -16.95 -6.80
N ALA A 241 -17.05 -17.74 -5.78
CA ALA A 241 -17.16 -17.24 -4.41
C ALA A 241 -15.80 -16.93 -3.78
N ARG A 242 -14.75 -17.71 -4.11
CA ARG A 242 -13.37 -17.39 -3.69
C ARG A 242 -12.86 -16.13 -4.37
N THR A 243 -13.11 -15.98 -5.68
CA THR A 243 -12.74 -14.78 -6.44
C THR A 243 -13.35 -13.53 -5.80
N LEU A 244 -14.64 -13.59 -5.42
CA LEU A 244 -15.29 -12.47 -4.73
C LEU A 244 -14.61 -12.14 -3.40
N ARG A 245 -14.24 -13.15 -2.58
CA ARG A 245 -13.51 -12.91 -1.33
C ARG A 245 -12.12 -12.31 -1.56
N GLN A 246 -11.43 -12.72 -2.61
CA GLN A 246 -10.14 -12.14 -3.00
C GLN A 246 -10.30 -10.68 -3.44
N GLU A 247 -11.33 -10.38 -4.22
CA GLU A 247 -11.66 -9.02 -4.63
C GLU A 247 -11.96 -8.11 -3.43
N VAL A 248 -12.79 -8.57 -2.50
CA VAL A 248 -13.10 -7.87 -1.25
C VAL A 248 -11.81 -7.63 -0.46
N LEU A 249 -10.94 -8.63 -0.33
CA LEU A 249 -9.68 -8.48 0.38
C LEU A 249 -8.75 -7.44 -0.27
N VAL A 250 -8.63 -7.46 -1.60
CA VAL A 250 -7.85 -6.46 -2.35
C VAL A 250 -8.43 -5.06 -2.13
N ARG A 251 -9.73 -4.89 -2.31
CA ARG A 251 -10.42 -3.61 -2.12
C ARG A 251 -10.20 -3.06 -0.70
N ASP A 252 -10.45 -3.89 0.33
CA ASP A 252 -10.38 -3.44 1.71
C ASP A 252 -8.93 -3.15 2.15
N THR A 253 -7.96 -3.89 1.58
CA THR A 253 -6.54 -3.61 1.76
C THR A 253 -6.16 -2.25 1.15
N LEU A 254 -6.58 -1.97 -0.08
CA LEU A 254 -6.32 -0.69 -0.74
C LEU A 254 -7.03 0.46 -0.03
N ALA A 255 -8.29 0.26 0.39
CA ALA A 255 -9.05 1.24 1.16
C ALA A 255 -8.35 1.58 2.48
N LYS A 256 -7.86 0.58 3.22
CA LYS A 256 -7.10 0.80 4.45
C LYS A 256 -5.83 1.59 4.22
N ILE A 257 -5.03 1.21 3.22
CA ILE A 257 -3.79 1.91 2.87
C ILE A 257 -4.07 3.40 2.57
N GLY A 258 -5.11 3.68 1.79
CA GLY A 258 -5.48 5.05 1.41
C GLY A 258 -6.10 5.85 2.56
N ASN A 259 -7.11 5.31 3.24
CA ASN A 259 -7.88 6.01 4.28
C ASN A 259 -7.05 6.30 5.54
N GLU A 260 -6.18 5.39 5.95
CA GLU A 260 -5.32 5.56 7.12
C GLU A 260 -4.00 6.26 6.78
N HIS A 261 -3.81 6.69 5.52
CA HIS A 261 -2.60 7.35 5.04
C HIS A 261 -1.31 6.60 5.43
N LEU A 262 -1.35 5.26 5.39
CA LEU A 262 -0.28 4.41 5.91
C LEU A 262 1.07 4.66 5.23
N LEU A 263 1.04 5.10 3.97
CA LEU A 263 2.26 5.42 3.22
C LEU A 263 2.87 6.78 3.59
N THR A 264 2.23 7.58 4.45
CA THR A 264 2.81 8.84 4.98
C THR A 264 3.71 8.60 6.18
N ASN A 265 3.54 7.48 6.89
CA ASN A 265 4.46 7.06 7.96
C ASN A 265 5.67 6.32 7.37
N PRO A 266 6.90 6.82 7.53
CA PRO A 266 8.09 6.22 6.92
C PRO A 266 8.32 4.75 7.29
N LEU A 267 8.06 4.36 8.54
CA LEU A 267 8.28 2.99 9.01
C LEU A 267 7.24 2.02 8.41
N THR A 268 5.96 2.43 8.40
CA THR A 268 4.89 1.65 7.79
C THR A 268 5.09 1.56 6.27
N MET A 269 5.47 2.66 5.63
CA MET A 269 5.77 2.69 4.19
C MET A 269 6.87 1.69 3.83
N VAL A 270 7.98 1.66 4.59
CA VAL A 270 9.08 0.71 4.37
C VAL A 270 8.59 -0.74 4.54
N SER A 271 7.81 -1.02 5.57
CA SER A 271 7.26 -2.36 5.83
C SER A 271 6.33 -2.82 4.71
N VAL A 272 5.44 -1.93 4.23
CA VAL A 272 4.53 -2.19 3.10
C VAL A 272 5.31 -2.40 1.81
N LEU A 273 6.31 -1.56 1.51
CA LEU A 273 7.15 -1.71 0.32
C LEU A 273 7.93 -3.02 0.33
N ASN A 274 8.52 -3.41 1.46
CA ASN A 274 9.20 -4.70 1.58
C ASN A 274 8.25 -5.88 1.35
N ALA A 275 7.05 -5.84 1.92
CA ALA A 275 6.04 -6.87 1.71
C ALA A 275 5.58 -6.94 0.25
N LEU A 276 5.37 -5.78 -0.39
CA LEU A 276 4.97 -5.70 -1.80
C LEU A 276 6.08 -6.22 -2.73
N THR A 277 7.34 -5.84 -2.51
CA THR A 277 8.45 -6.28 -3.37
C THR A 277 8.66 -7.78 -3.33
N SER A 278 8.36 -8.44 -2.22
CA SER A 278 8.42 -9.89 -2.10
C SER A 278 7.22 -10.60 -2.72
N ALA A 279 6.06 -9.94 -2.78
CA ALA A 279 4.82 -10.51 -3.27
C ALA A 279 4.55 -10.21 -4.77
N LEU A 280 5.14 -9.15 -5.31
CA LEU A 280 4.79 -8.61 -6.62
C LEU A 280 5.75 -9.08 -7.71
N THR A 281 5.21 -9.39 -8.89
CA THR A 281 5.95 -9.51 -10.15
C THR A 281 5.28 -8.58 -11.16
N VAL A 282 6.05 -7.82 -11.93
CA VAL A 282 5.51 -6.90 -12.95
C VAL A 282 6.06 -7.22 -14.34
N ASP A 283 5.45 -6.68 -15.39
CA ASP A 283 6.01 -6.81 -16.73
C ASP A 283 7.33 -6.04 -16.89
N SER A 284 8.15 -6.47 -17.85
CA SER A 284 9.49 -5.91 -18.09
C SER A 284 9.48 -4.50 -18.68
N ASN A 285 8.32 -4.03 -19.19
CA ASN A 285 8.19 -2.68 -19.74
C ASN A 285 7.95 -1.64 -18.63
N MET A 286 7.51 -2.07 -17.42
CA MET A 286 7.35 -1.15 -16.30
C MET A 286 8.70 -0.70 -15.75
N THR A 287 8.97 0.60 -15.81
CA THR A 287 10.11 1.23 -15.15
C THR A 287 9.90 1.36 -13.64
N ASN A 288 10.98 1.59 -12.88
CA ASN A 288 10.86 1.86 -11.43
C ASN A 288 10.00 3.10 -11.14
N SER A 289 10.05 4.11 -12.02
CA SER A 289 9.23 5.31 -11.91
C SER A 289 7.75 5.01 -12.07
N GLU A 290 7.39 4.17 -13.03
CA GLU A 290 5.99 3.76 -13.26
C GLU A 290 5.46 2.92 -12.12
N VAL A 291 6.24 1.95 -11.60
CA VAL A 291 5.86 1.18 -10.39
C VAL A 291 5.62 2.10 -9.20
N THR A 292 6.52 3.08 -8.98
CA THR A 292 6.37 4.04 -7.88
C THR A 292 5.17 4.96 -8.07
N SER A 293 4.91 5.40 -9.30
CA SER A 293 3.75 6.22 -9.66
C SER A 293 2.44 5.44 -9.44
N LEU A 294 2.39 4.19 -9.91
CA LEU A 294 1.24 3.30 -9.70
C LEU A 294 0.95 3.10 -8.20
N ALA A 295 1.98 2.83 -7.40
CA ALA A 295 1.81 2.67 -5.96
C ALA A 295 1.22 3.93 -5.28
N LYS A 296 1.65 5.12 -5.69
CA LYS A 296 1.10 6.40 -5.22
C LYS A 296 -0.34 6.58 -5.67
N GLN A 297 -0.66 6.28 -6.93
CA GLN A 297 -2.00 6.39 -7.48
C GLN A 297 -2.96 5.41 -6.79
N LEU A 298 -2.59 4.15 -6.64
CA LEU A 298 -3.38 3.14 -5.91
C LEU A 298 -3.59 3.53 -4.43
N GLY A 299 -2.57 4.08 -3.78
CA GLY A 299 -2.69 4.63 -2.42
C GLY A 299 -3.64 5.84 -2.35
N GLY A 300 -3.72 6.64 -3.42
CA GLY A 300 -4.66 7.75 -3.56
C GLY A 300 -6.09 7.33 -3.93
N LEU A 301 -6.28 6.12 -4.46
CA LEU A 301 -7.58 5.54 -4.80
C LEU A 301 -8.30 4.91 -3.58
N GLY A 302 -7.77 5.10 -2.36
CA GLY A 302 -8.41 4.62 -1.14
C GLY A 302 -9.82 5.18 -0.95
N GLY A 303 -10.71 4.36 -0.40
CA GLY A 303 -12.09 4.77 -0.11
C GLY A 303 -12.98 4.90 -1.35
N SER A 304 -13.60 6.07 -1.55
CA SER A 304 -14.60 6.29 -2.58
C SER A 304 -14.06 6.59 -3.99
N ALA A 305 -12.74 6.74 -4.15
CA ALA A 305 -12.13 7.10 -5.43
C ALA A 305 -11.94 5.92 -6.40
N ALA A 306 -12.07 4.68 -5.93
CA ALA A 306 -12.01 3.47 -6.73
C ALA A 306 -13.34 2.73 -6.74
N THR A 307 -13.80 2.37 -7.92
CA THR A 307 -15.02 1.56 -8.12
C THR A 307 -14.63 0.12 -8.42
N PHE A 308 -15.16 -0.83 -7.65
CA PHE A 308 -14.92 -2.26 -7.84
C PHE A 308 -16.19 -2.92 -8.38
N VAL A 309 -16.05 -3.61 -9.50
CA VAL A 309 -17.16 -4.33 -10.16
C VAL A 309 -16.67 -5.73 -10.60
N THR A 310 -17.59 -6.67 -10.58
CA THR A 310 -17.35 -8.01 -11.16
C THR A 310 -18.08 -8.08 -12.50
N ALA A 311 -17.42 -8.59 -13.54
CA ALA A 311 -18.02 -8.82 -14.85
C ALA A 311 -19.27 -9.71 -14.69
N ALA A 312 -20.34 -9.33 -15.39
CA ALA A 312 -21.59 -10.04 -15.32
C ALA A 312 -21.45 -11.43 -15.98
N THR A 313 -21.83 -12.47 -15.26
CA THR A 313 -21.76 -13.83 -15.78
C THR A 313 -23.14 -14.48 -15.79
N GLN A 314 -23.33 -15.41 -16.71
CA GLN A 314 -24.52 -16.23 -16.81
C GLN A 314 -24.17 -17.70 -17.01
N LYS A 315 -25.07 -18.60 -16.65
CA LYS A 315 -24.89 -20.04 -16.90
C LYS A 315 -25.52 -20.43 -18.23
N VAL A 316 -24.69 -20.97 -19.12
CA VAL A 316 -25.15 -21.55 -20.39
C VAL A 316 -24.69 -23.01 -20.43
N ASN A 317 -25.60 -23.93 -20.51
CA ASN A 317 -25.34 -25.37 -20.46
C ASN A 317 -24.46 -25.80 -19.27
N GLY A 318 -24.76 -25.22 -18.09
CA GLY A 318 -24.02 -25.44 -16.83
C GLY A 318 -22.66 -24.78 -16.72
N LYS A 319 -22.17 -24.12 -17.77
CA LYS A 319 -20.89 -23.37 -17.80
C LYS A 319 -21.10 -21.91 -17.53
N LEU A 320 -20.19 -21.31 -16.78
CA LEU A 320 -20.17 -19.88 -16.52
C LEU A 320 -19.58 -19.15 -17.75
N VAL A 321 -20.33 -18.23 -18.32
CA VAL A 321 -19.90 -17.41 -19.47
C VAL A 321 -20.15 -15.94 -19.18
N LEU A 322 -19.46 -15.03 -19.84
CA LEU A 322 -19.73 -13.60 -19.77
C LEU A 322 -21.13 -13.29 -20.30
N ASN A 323 -21.77 -12.25 -19.78
CA ASN A 323 -23.04 -11.74 -20.28
C ASN A 323 -22.79 -10.56 -21.22
N PRO A 324 -22.78 -10.75 -22.55
CA PRO A 324 -22.41 -9.69 -23.49
C PRO A 324 -23.36 -8.49 -23.48
N ALA A 325 -24.62 -8.69 -23.05
CA ALA A 325 -25.60 -7.60 -22.98
C ALA A 325 -25.21 -6.53 -21.92
N ILE A 326 -24.51 -6.96 -20.89
CA ILE A 326 -24.02 -6.08 -19.81
C ILE A 326 -22.53 -5.78 -20.01
N ASP A 327 -21.71 -6.81 -20.27
CA ASP A 327 -20.26 -6.70 -20.28
C ASP A 327 -19.72 -5.86 -21.42
N ASN A 328 -20.38 -5.83 -22.60
CA ASN A 328 -19.96 -4.90 -23.68
C ASN A 328 -20.02 -3.44 -23.24
N GLN A 329 -20.97 -3.06 -22.37
CA GLN A 329 -21.02 -1.72 -21.80
C GLN A 329 -19.95 -1.51 -20.72
N LEU A 330 -19.56 -2.56 -20.01
CA LEU A 330 -18.47 -2.53 -19.05
C LEU A 330 -17.12 -2.30 -19.74
N TRP A 331 -16.85 -3.03 -20.84
CA TRP A 331 -15.61 -2.87 -21.61
C TRP A 331 -15.50 -1.46 -22.20
N THR A 332 -16.59 -0.94 -22.79
CA THR A 332 -16.66 0.44 -23.25
C THR A 332 -16.44 1.45 -22.10
N ALA A 333 -16.98 1.17 -20.91
CA ALA A 333 -16.79 2.04 -19.75
C ALA A 333 -15.32 2.07 -19.27
N ILE A 334 -14.57 0.96 -19.38
CA ILE A 334 -13.14 0.96 -19.09
C ILE A 334 -12.40 1.88 -20.06
N GLU A 335 -12.66 1.77 -21.36
CA GLU A 335 -11.98 2.56 -22.40
C GLU A 335 -12.23 4.07 -22.29
N HIS A 336 -13.34 4.48 -21.66
CA HIS A 336 -13.78 5.88 -21.57
C HIS A 336 -13.78 6.42 -20.14
N ASP A 337 -12.99 5.88 -19.23
CA ASP A 337 -12.90 6.33 -17.83
C ASP A 337 -14.27 6.31 -17.08
N GLY A 338 -15.20 5.45 -17.52
CA GLY A 338 -16.62 5.47 -17.15
C GLY A 338 -17.07 4.37 -16.18
N ILE A 339 -16.16 3.64 -15.51
CA ILE A 339 -16.51 2.50 -14.65
C ILE A 339 -17.51 2.90 -13.53
N ALA A 340 -17.36 4.08 -12.94
CA ALA A 340 -18.29 4.57 -11.91
C ALA A 340 -19.71 4.77 -12.45
N GLY A 341 -19.86 5.28 -13.67
CA GLY A 341 -21.15 5.40 -14.34
C GLY A 341 -21.79 4.05 -14.67
N PHE A 342 -20.96 3.09 -15.09
CA PHE A 342 -21.40 1.71 -15.28
C PHE A 342 -21.92 1.09 -13.98
N ALA A 343 -21.17 1.21 -12.88
CA ALA A 343 -21.53 0.71 -11.56
C ALA A 343 -22.86 1.30 -11.05
N ALA A 344 -23.10 2.59 -11.28
CA ALA A 344 -24.36 3.23 -10.95
C ALA A 344 -25.55 2.67 -11.75
N LYS A 345 -25.31 2.30 -13.01
CA LYS A 345 -26.34 1.70 -13.89
C LYS A 345 -26.59 0.22 -13.57
N TYR A 346 -25.54 -0.51 -13.15
CA TYR A 346 -25.59 -1.95 -12.86
C TYR A 346 -25.14 -2.25 -11.43
N PRO A 347 -25.89 -1.83 -10.40
CA PRO A 347 -25.46 -1.96 -8.99
C PRO A 347 -25.26 -3.41 -8.55
N SER A 348 -25.91 -4.38 -9.23
CA SER A 348 -25.70 -5.82 -8.94
C SER A 348 -24.31 -6.35 -9.32
N THR A 349 -23.55 -5.61 -10.11
CA THR A 349 -22.15 -5.96 -10.46
C THR A 349 -21.15 -5.35 -9.49
N VAL A 350 -21.57 -4.41 -8.65
CA VAL A 350 -20.68 -3.75 -7.69
C VAL A 350 -20.31 -4.72 -6.58
N THR A 351 -19.02 -4.81 -6.29
CA THR A 351 -18.52 -5.59 -5.15
C THR A 351 -19.13 -5.06 -3.85
N PRO A 352 -19.79 -5.90 -3.04
CA PRO A 352 -20.41 -5.45 -1.81
C PRO A 352 -19.41 -4.71 -0.91
N GLN A 353 -19.73 -3.48 -0.53
CA GLN A 353 -18.94 -2.74 0.45
C GLN A 353 -19.16 -3.31 1.85
N ALA A 354 -18.14 -3.18 2.70
CA ALA A 354 -18.34 -3.37 4.13
C ALA A 354 -19.37 -2.36 4.61
N ALA A 355 -20.47 -2.85 5.18
CA ALA A 355 -21.52 -2.01 5.76
C ALA A 355 -21.01 -1.33 7.04
#